data_48893c85b2243ed60df819dba8923f23
#
_entry.id   48893c85b2243ed60df819dba8923f23
#
_cell.length_a   1.000
_cell.length_b   1.000
_cell.length_c   1.000
_cell.angle_alpha   90.00
_cell.angle_beta   90.00
_cell.angle_gamma   90.00
#
_symmetry.space_group_name_H-M   'P 1'
#
loop_
_entity.id
_entity.type
_entity.pdbx_description
1 polymer ?
#
loop_
_entity_poly.entity_id
_entity_poly.type
_entity_poly.pdbx_seq_one_letter_code
_entity_poly.pdbx_strand_id
1 'polypeptide(L)'
;DYWIAPDQSLKIYAGSWAVPTQLLVRSPKGTNSNTPLPYNTSMFSMVGSLPATAELVEIDGIRMLSLPSALIHCSQAVYTGDAIDVRVALSLISDSSQLLPLLLEGGHSTIAGRLVGAFRNIGREKIADEIVKTMQSAGYTIRETDPFDHPNPVSLSLREKSPYINRIKLIWQLMREGVLRHFPVAPGIATDVQGYLESVDSIYVTDAYHSLSIERYRVTPELIERVRTGQWDHASNEADKQQRDAMAARGYWQATQSVRHSIQQILEGRNPGEAVDATRADWYRELFAPSVTAGILRPADLAGYRNNNVYIGQSKHVPLNS
;
A
#
# COMPACT_ATOMS: atom_id res chain seq x y z
N ASP A 1 -2.16 -17.30 26.55
CA ASP A 1 -0.82 -17.00 26.03
C ASP A 1 -0.72 -17.54 24.59
N TYR A 2 -0.44 -16.63 23.66
CA TYR A 2 -0.25 -16.94 22.24
C TYR A 2 0.79 -16.00 21.63
N TRP A 3 1.29 -16.34 20.45
CA TRP A 3 2.10 -15.46 19.61
C TRP A 3 1.97 -15.84 18.12
N ILE A 4 2.16 -14.86 17.25
CA ILE A 4 2.05 -15.05 15.80
C ILE A 4 3.33 -15.71 15.26
N ALA A 5 3.20 -16.61 14.30
CA ALA A 5 4.32 -17.29 13.66
C ALA A 5 5.36 -16.29 13.08
N PRO A 6 6.67 -16.69 13.05
CA PRO A 6 7.75 -15.79 12.62
C PRO A 6 7.52 -15.16 11.26
N ASP A 7 7.12 -15.96 10.26
CA ASP A 7 6.91 -15.50 8.89
C ASP A 7 5.82 -14.41 8.80
N GLN A 8 4.78 -14.53 9.63
CA GLN A 8 3.71 -13.53 9.68
C GLN A 8 4.09 -12.31 10.53
N SER A 9 4.93 -12.48 11.55
CA SER A 9 5.52 -11.35 12.26
C SER A 9 6.34 -10.46 11.31
N LEU A 10 7.12 -11.05 10.40
CA LEU A 10 7.86 -10.31 9.38
C LEU A 10 6.96 -9.49 8.46
N LYS A 11 5.81 -10.03 8.06
CA LYS A 11 4.82 -9.31 7.23
C LYS A 11 4.28 -8.06 7.92
N ILE A 12 4.01 -8.16 9.22
CA ILE A 12 3.53 -7.02 10.01
C ILE A 12 4.61 -5.93 10.08
N TYR A 13 5.87 -6.29 10.38
CA TYR A 13 6.99 -5.34 10.35
C TYR A 13 7.20 -4.71 8.97
N ALA A 14 7.01 -5.48 7.92
CA ALA A 14 7.12 -5.01 6.54
C ALA A 14 5.96 -4.10 6.09
N GLY A 15 4.98 -3.83 6.96
CA GLY A 15 3.80 -3.05 6.60
C GLY A 15 2.96 -3.73 5.52
N SER A 16 2.90 -5.06 5.52
CA SER A 16 2.04 -5.78 4.59
C SER A 16 0.57 -5.57 4.99
N TRP A 17 -0.21 -5.06 4.04
CA TRP A 17 -1.65 -4.84 4.20
C TRP A 17 -2.52 -5.97 3.66
N ALA A 18 -1.89 -7.05 3.19
CA ALA A 18 -2.63 -8.22 2.73
C ALA A 18 -3.10 -9.05 3.93
N VAL A 19 -4.40 -9.28 4.03
CA VAL A 19 -4.96 -10.19 5.03
C VAL A 19 -4.55 -11.62 4.67
N PRO A 20 -3.88 -12.38 5.55
CA PRO A 20 -3.50 -13.74 5.24
C PRO A 20 -4.74 -14.63 5.11
N THR A 21 -4.70 -15.59 4.19
CA THR A 21 -5.76 -16.62 4.09
C THR A 21 -5.84 -17.45 5.35
N GLN A 22 -4.70 -17.67 5.98
CA GLN A 22 -4.60 -18.40 7.24
C GLN A 22 -3.64 -17.68 8.18
N LEU A 23 -4.14 -17.30 9.34
CA LEU A 23 -3.33 -16.76 10.42
C LEU A 23 -2.72 -17.93 11.22
N LEU A 24 -1.39 -17.98 11.31
CA LEU A 24 -0.67 -18.99 12.07
C LEU A 24 -0.37 -18.46 13.48
N VAL A 25 -0.99 -19.06 14.48
CA VAL A 25 -0.85 -18.70 15.88
C VAL A 25 -0.21 -19.87 16.64
N ARG A 26 0.76 -19.58 17.47
CA ARG A 26 1.37 -20.56 18.36
C ARG A 26 0.95 -20.32 19.81
N SER A 27 0.76 -21.41 20.54
CA SER A 27 0.40 -21.38 21.96
C SER A 27 0.83 -22.69 22.64
N PRO A 28 1.22 -22.68 23.93
CA PRO A 28 1.39 -23.92 24.70
C PRO A 28 0.12 -24.76 24.78
N LYS A 29 -1.03 -24.13 24.62
CA LYS A 29 -2.35 -24.78 24.60
C LYS A 29 -2.93 -24.89 23.17
N GLY A 30 -2.07 -24.82 22.16
CA GLY A 30 -2.49 -24.98 20.77
C GLY A 30 -3.13 -26.34 20.53
N THR A 31 -4.05 -26.43 19.61
CA THR A 31 -4.83 -27.65 19.33
C THR A 31 -4.44 -28.31 18.01
N ASN A 32 -3.50 -27.73 17.25
CA ASN A 32 -3.15 -28.12 15.88
C ASN A 32 -4.39 -28.21 14.97
N SER A 33 -5.32 -27.31 15.16
CA SER A 33 -6.59 -27.28 14.43
C SER A 33 -6.81 -25.92 13.75
N ASN A 34 -7.66 -25.97 12.73
CA ASN A 34 -8.08 -24.80 11.96
C ASN A 34 -9.40 -24.27 12.48
N THR A 35 -9.49 -22.98 12.69
CA THR A 35 -10.72 -22.26 13.06
C THR A 35 -11.10 -21.33 11.91
N PRO A 36 -12.27 -21.52 11.27
CA PRO A 36 -12.76 -20.60 10.24
C PRO A 36 -12.98 -19.20 10.79
N LEU A 37 -12.63 -18.19 10.01
CA LEU A 37 -12.86 -16.78 10.27
C LEU A 37 -13.67 -16.16 9.12
N PRO A 38 -14.23 -14.96 9.30
CA PRO A 38 -14.96 -14.25 8.24
C PRO A 38 -14.11 -14.08 6.96
N TYR A 39 -14.79 -13.83 5.84
CA TYR A 39 -14.17 -13.52 4.53
C TYR A 39 -13.26 -14.62 3.97
N ASN A 40 -13.63 -15.88 4.15
CA ASN A 40 -12.86 -17.06 3.70
C ASN A 40 -11.42 -17.08 4.23
N THR A 41 -11.23 -16.57 5.43
CA THR A 41 -9.95 -16.68 6.17
C THR A 41 -10.05 -17.73 7.26
N SER A 42 -8.93 -18.08 7.84
CA SER A 42 -8.89 -19.02 8.96
C SER A 42 -7.73 -18.73 9.89
N MET A 43 -7.79 -19.25 11.10
CA MET A 43 -6.68 -19.27 12.06
C MET A 43 -6.27 -20.71 12.32
N PHE A 44 -5.00 -21.02 12.16
CA PHE A 44 -4.44 -22.31 12.55
C PHE A 44 -3.69 -22.18 13.87
N SER A 45 -4.18 -22.86 14.90
CA SER A 45 -3.59 -22.86 16.24
C SER A 45 -2.59 -24.00 16.37
N MET A 46 -1.31 -23.68 16.46
CA MET A 46 -0.21 -24.64 16.59
C MET A 46 0.23 -24.78 18.05
N VAL A 47 0.61 -25.98 18.44
CA VAL A 47 1.32 -26.18 19.70
C VAL A 47 2.72 -25.59 19.60
N GLY A 48 3.14 -24.81 20.57
CA GLY A 48 4.50 -24.26 20.65
C GLY A 48 4.81 -23.70 22.02
N SER A 49 6.05 -23.89 22.48
CA SER A 49 6.55 -23.27 23.71
C SER A 49 6.61 -21.75 23.55
N LEU A 50 6.31 -21.01 24.61
CA LEU A 50 6.48 -19.56 24.60
C LEU A 50 7.95 -19.20 24.41
N PRO A 51 8.27 -18.29 23.50
CA PRO A 51 9.60 -17.68 23.41
C PRO A 51 9.96 -16.94 24.70
N ALA A 52 11.23 -16.64 24.88
CA ALA A 52 11.66 -15.77 25.98
C ALA A 52 10.94 -14.42 25.92
N THR A 53 10.64 -13.82 27.07
CA THR A 53 9.91 -12.54 27.13
C THR A 53 10.60 -11.44 26.34
N ALA A 54 11.94 -11.44 26.28
CA ALA A 54 12.73 -10.48 25.51
C ALA A 54 12.57 -10.64 23.98
N GLU A 55 12.10 -11.80 23.52
CA GLU A 55 11.86 -12.08 22.10
C GLU A 55 10.44 -11.72 21.66
N LEU A 56 9.55 -11.43 22.61
CA LEU A 56 8.16 -11.08 22.33
C LEU A 56 7.93 -9.59 22.42
N VAL A 57 7.11 -9.08 21.51
CA VAL A 57 6.60 -7.72 21.51
C VAL A 57 5.10 -7.73 21.30
N GLU A 58 4.44 -6.65 21.69
CA GLU A 58 3.03 -6.45 21.41
C GLU A 58 2.89 -5.13 20.62
N ILE A 59 2.31 -5.22 19.44
CA ILE A 59 2.03 -4.08 18.55
C ILE A 59 0.54 -4.11 18.22
N ASP A 60 -0.16 -3.04 18.52
CA ASP A 60 -1.62 -2.90 18.28
C ASP A 60 -2.45 -4.06 18.86
N GLY A 61 -2.06 -4.55 20.05
CA GLY A 61 -2.72 -5.68 20.71
C GLY A 61 -2.37 -7.07 20.15
N ILE A 62 -1.45 -7.12 19.18
CA ILE A 62 -0.99 -8.37 18.57
C ILE A 62 0.35 -8.78 19.20
N ARG A 63 0.39 -9.93 19.83
CA ARG A 63 1.63 -10.50 20.39
C ARG A 63 2.38 -11.27 19.31
N MET A 64 3.61 -10.86 19.04
CA MET A 64 4.45 -11.41 17.99
C MET A 64 5.92 -11.43 18.39
N LEU A 65 6.77 -12.06 17.56
CA LEU A 65 8.22 -12.01 17.79
C LEU A 65 8.77 -10.61 17.51
N SER A 66 9.82 -10.23 18.25
CA SER A 66 10.65 -9.09 17.88
C SER A 66 11.21 -9.26 16.47
N LEU A 67 11.51 -8.17 15.77
CA LEU A 67 12.01 -8.25 14.41
C LEU A 67 13.28 -9.10 14.28
N PRO A 68 14.31 -8.99 15.16
CA PRO A 68 15.46 -9.86 15.12
C PRO A 68 15.10 -11.35 15.30
N SER A 69 14.25 -11.66 16.28
CA SER A 69 13.82 -13.05 16.53
C SER A 69 13.00 -13.59 15.35
N ALA A 70 12.13 -12.79 14.76
CA ALA A 70 11.37 -13.19 13.59
C ALA A 70 12.27 -13.53 12.38
N LEU A 71 13.33 -12.74 12.13
CA LEU A 71 14.31 -12.99 11.07
C LEU A 71 15.14 -14.25 11.29
N ILE A 72 15.41 -14.61 12.55
CA ILE A 72 16.17 -15.82 12.89
C ILE A 72 15.29 -17.06 12.78
N HIS A 73 14.05 -16.99 13.23
CA HIS A 73 13.15 -18.14 13.32
C HIS A 73 12.22 -18.32 12.11
N CYS A 74 12.27 -17.42 11.12
CA CYS A 74 11.47 -17.57 9.91
C CYS A 74 11.93 -18.77 9.06
N SER A 75 10.99 -19.29 8.27
CA SER A 75 11.27 -20.36 7.31
C SER A 75 12.13 -19.85 6.15
N GLN A 76 12.89 -20.76 5.52
CA GLN A 76 13.65 -20.39 4.32
C GLN A 76 12.71 -20.03 3.16
N ALA A 77 11.55 -20.66 3.08
CA ALA A 77 10.59 -20.44 2.01
C ALA A 77 10.05 -19.00 1.97
N VAL A 78 10.10 -18.26 3.10
CA VAL A 78 9.61 -16.87 3.12
C VAL A 78 10.46 -15.93 2.25
N TYR A 79 11.75 -16.24 2.06
CA TYR A 79 12.65 -15.42 1.24
C TYR A 79 12.30 -15.44 -0.26
N THR A 80 11.70 -16.52 -0.73
CA THR A 80 11.25 -16.66 -2.13
C THR A 80 9.76 -16.34 -2.28
N GLY A 81 8.94 -16.83 -1.33
CA GLY A 81 7.48 -16.63 -1.38
C GLY A 81 7.03 -15.20 -1.06
N ASP A 82 7.72 -14.53 -0.13
CA ASP A 82 7.38 -13.20 0.38
C ASP A 82 8.59 -12.24 0.32
N ALA A 83 9.37 -12.31 -0.76
CA ALA A 83 10.65 -11.63 -0.91
C ALA A 83 10.60 -10.12 -0.63
N ILE A 84 9.51 -9.44 -0.99
CA ILE A 84 9.32 -8.00 -0.72
C ILE A 84 9.24 -7.79 0.80
N ASP A 85 8.43 -8.57 1.50
CA ASP A 85 8.23 -8.42 2.94
C ASP A 85 9.54 -8.64 3.70
N VAL A 86 10.29 -9.67 3.32
CA VAL A 86 11.58 -9.96 3.96
C VAL A 86 12.62 -8.87 3.68
N ARG A 87 12.72 -8.36 2.45
CA ARG A 87 13.64 -7.25 2.13
C ARG A 87 13.31 -5.98 2.91
N VAL A 88 12.02 -5.67 3.04
CA VAL A 88 11.58 -4.52 3.87
C VAL A 88 11.92 -4.77 5.34
N ALA A 89 11.61 -5.95 5.88
CA ALA A 89 11.93 -6.31 7.27
C ALA A 89 13.45 -6.20 7.54
N LEU A 90 14.30 -6.75 6.67
CA LEU A 90 15.76 -6.62 6.76
C LEU A 90 16.21 -5.15 6.73
N SER A 91 15.57 -4.30 5.95
CA SER A 91 15.92 -2.88 5.86
C SER A 91 15.70 -2.10 7.15
N LEU A 92 14.85 -2.59 8.04
CA LEU A 92 14.56 -1.99 9.34
C LEU A 92 15.62 -2.32 10.40
N ILE A 93 16.46 -3.34 10.17
CA ILE A 93 17.61 -3.63 11.02
C ILE A 93 18.65 -2.54 10.79
N SER A 94 18.93 -1.77 11.82
CA SER A 94 19.87 -0.66 11.77
C SER A 94 21.32 -1.03 12.08
N ASP A 95 21.50 -2.10 12.90
CA ASP A 95 22.80 -2.51 13.37
C ASP A 95 22.85 -4.03 13.61
N SER A 96 24.01 -4.64 13.38
CA SER A 96 24.26 -6.07 13.57
C SER A 96 24.06 -6.54 15.02
N SER A 97 24.26 -5.64 15.99
CA SER A 97 24.07 -5.93 17.42
C SER A 97 22.65 -6.34 17.78
N GLN A 98 21.67 -6.03 16.94
CA GLN A 98 20.29 -6.48 17.12
C GLN A 98 20.12 -7.99 16.86
N LEU A 99 20.99 -8.60 16.06
CA LEU A 99 20.92 -10.00 15.64
C LEU A 99 21.97 -10.87 16.33
N LEU A 100 23.17 -10.32 16.56
CA LEU A 100 24.33 -11.07 17.02
C LEU A 100 24.12 -11.85 18.33
N PRO A 101 23.48 -11.31 19.38
CA PRO A 101 23.24 -12.06 20.59
C PRO A 101 22.48 -13.37 20.33
N LEU A 102 21.40 -13.29 19.56
CA LEU A 102 20.57 -14.47 19.25
C LEU A 102 21.30 -15.47 18.35
N LEU A 103 22.10 -14.99 17.39
CA LEU A 103 22.90 -15.85 16.52
C LEU A 103 23.98 -16.63 17.28
N LEU A 104 24.64 -15.96 18.22
CA LEU A 104 25.72 -16.55 19.04
C LEU A 104 25.19 -17.50 20.08
N GLU A 105 24.16 -17.12 20.85
CA GLU A 105 23.55 -17.96 21.90
C GLU A 105 22.94 -19.24 21.33
N GLY A 106 22.31 -19.15 20.14
CA GLY A 106 21.73 -20.32 19.48
C GLY A 106 22.72 -21.11 18.61
N GLY A 107 23.97 -20.66 18.45
CA GLY A 107 24.93 -21.31 17.55
C GLY A 107 24.48 -21.39 16.10
N HIS A 108 23.71 -20.41 15.65
CA HIS A 108 22.97 -20.42 14.39
C HIS A 108 23.83 -20.09 13.15
N SER A 109 24.89 -20.84 12.87
CA SER A 109 25.84 -20.61 11.77
C SER A 109 25.18 -20.64 10.39
N THR A 110 24.25 -21.56 10.13
CA THR A 110 23.51 -21.64 8.86
C THR A 110 22.58 -20.46 8.67
N ILE A 111 21.87 -20.05 9.74
CA ILE A 111 20.99 -18.87 9.70
C ILE A 111 21.81 -17.60 9.51
N ALA A 112 22.95 -17.49 10.20
CA ALA A 112 23.88 -16.37 10.01
C ALA A 112 24.35 -16.29 8.57
N GLY A 113 24.75 -17.40 7.93
CA GLY A 113 25.15 -17.42 6.51
C GLY A 113 24.03 -16.96 5.57
N ARG A 114 22.80 -17.36 5.83
CA ARG A 114 21.61 -16.90 5.09
C ARG A 114 21.35 -15.40 5.28
N LEU A 115 21.41 -14.90 6.52
CA LEU A 115 21.23 -13.48 6.81
C LEU A 115 22.32 -12.62 6.18
N VAL A 116 23.58 -13.08 6.19
CA VAL A 116 24.69 -12.39 5.53
C VAL A 116 24.39 -12.21 4.05
N GLY A 117 24.02 -13.28 3.32
CA GLY A 117 23.66 -13.19 1.92
C GLY A 117 22.43 -12.28 1.70
N ALA A 118 21.43 -12.37 2.59
CA ALA A 118 20.25 -11.52 2.50
C ALA A 118 20.57 -10.02 2.70
N PHE A 119 21.44 -9.67 3.64
CA PHE A 119 21.88 -8.28 3.84
C PHE A 119 22.70 -7.76 2.66
N ARG A 120 23.57 -8.60 2.05
CA ARG A 120 24.28 -8.21 0.82
C ARG A 120 23.29 -7.98 -0.33
N ASN A 121 22.29 -8.84 -0.50
CA ASN A 121 21.27 -8.67 -1.52
C ASN A 121 20.57 -7.30 -1.45
N ILE A 122 20.33 -6.77 -0.24
CA ILE A 122 19.71 -5.44 -0.06
C ILE A 122 20.72 -4.29 0.07
N GLY A 123 22.01 -4.53 -0.20
CA GLY A 123 23.06 -3.51 -0.15
C GLY A 123 23.50 -3.09 1.26
N ARG A 124 23.36 -3.99 2.26
CA ARG A 124 23.76 -3.75 3.65
C ARG A 124 25.08 -4.45 4.00
N GLU A 125 26.12 -4.18 3.22
CA GLU A 125 27.42 -4.80 3.32
C GLU A 125 28.03 -4.73 4.74
N LYS A 126 27.93 -3.57 5.38
CA LYS A 126 28.48 -3.37 6.73
C LYS A 126 27.87 -4.33 7.75
N ILE A 127 26.57 -4.53 7.74
CA ILE A 127 25.89 -5.46 8.66
C ILE A 127 26.31 -6.90 8.35
N ALA A 128 26.39 -7.27 7.07
CA ALA A 128 26.83 -8.58 6.63
C ALA A 128 28.26 -8.89 7.12
N ASP A 129 29.20 -7.97 6.89
CA ASP A 129 30.61 -8.13 7.28
C ASP A 129 30.78 -8.23 8.80
N GLU A 130 30.04 -7.44 9.57
CA GLU A 130 30.07 -7.49 11.03
C GLU A 130 29.53 -8.83 11.57
N ILE A 131 28.46 -9.38 10.98
CA ILE A 131 27.95 -10.72 11.34
C ILE A 131 29.02 -11.77 11.07
N VAL A 132 29.62 -11.79 9.87
CA VAL A 132 30.67 -12.76 9.52
C VAL A 132 31.84 -12.65 10.49
N LYS A 133 32.39 -11.46 10.69
CA LYS A 133 33.54 -11.23 11.56
C LYS A 133 33.28 -11.67 13.00
N THR A 134 32.14 -11.32 13.56
CA THR A 134 31.81 -11.63 14.95
C THR A 134 31.59 -13.13 15.15
N MET A 135 30.82 -13.77 14.27
CA MET A 135 30.59 -15.21 14.34
C MET A 135 31.88 -16.01 14.16
N GLN A 136 32.76 -15.60 13.23
CA GLN A 136 34.08 -16.24 13.06
C GLN A 136 34.97 -16.06 14.29
N SER A 137 34.96 -14.85 14.89
CA SER A 137 35.70 -14.59 16.13
C SER A 137 35.22 -15.44 17.30
N ALA A 138 33.96 -15.87 17.29
CA ALA A 138 33.39 -16.82 18.25
C ALA A 138 33.61 -18.31 17.89
N GLY A 139 34.38 -18.60 16.83
CA GLY A 139 34.71 -19.93 16.39
C GLY A 139 33.72 -20.62 15.46
N TYR A 140 32.72 -19.89 14.95
CA TYR A 140 31.75 -20.45 14.01
C TYR A 140 32.22 -20.32 12.56
N THR A 141 32.00 -21.36 11.77
CA THR A 141 32.20 -21.30 10.31
C THR A 141 30.93 -20.84 9.64
N ILE A 142 31.01 -19.74 8.90
CA ILE A 142 29.87 -19.17 8.16
C ILE A 142 30.01 -19.48 6.68
N ARG A 143 28.98 -20.12 6.13
CA ARG A 143 28.81 -20.27 4.69
C ARG A 143 27.73 -19.31 4.22
N GLU A 144 28.14 -18.24 3.55
CA GLU A 144 27.25 -17.26 2.96
C GLU A 144 26.39 -17.88 1.86
N THR A 145 25.11 -17.58 1.86
CA THR A 145 24.15 -18.03 0.85
C THR A 145 23.08 -16.94 0.67
N ASP A 146 22.93 -16.42 -0.53
CA ASP A 146 21.80 -15.54 -0.84
C ASP A 146 20.50 -16.36 -0.88
N PRO A 147 19.53 -16.07 -0.02
CA PRO A 147 18.28 -16.83 0.04
C PRO A 147 17.24 -16.36 -0.97
N PHE A 148 17.48 -15.28 -1.71
CA PHE A 148 16.56 -14.75 -2.69
C PHE A 148 16.83 -15.32 -4.08
N ASP A 149 15.78 -15.56 -4.87
CA ASP A 149 15.90 -16.05 -6.25
C ASP A 149 16.43 -14.98 -7.22
N HIS A 150 16.28 -13.71 -6.87
CA HIS A 150 16.64 -12.57 -7.72
C HIS A 150 17.34 -11.48 -6.94
N PRO A 151 18.27 -10.75 -7.60
CA PRO A 151 18.91 -9.59 -6.98
C PRO A 151 17.86 -8.53 -6.63
N ASN A 152 18.17 -7.71 -5.64
CA ASN A 152 17.31 -6.60 -5.27
C ASN A 152 17.37 -5.49 -6.34
N PRO A 153 16.23 -5.06 -6.88
CA PRO A 153 16.20 -4.03 -7.91
C PRO A 153 16.50 -2.62 -7.39
N VAL A 154 16.48 -2.40 -6.07
CA VAL A 154 16.60 -1.07 -5.45
C VAL A 154 17.47 -1.14 -4.21
N SER A 155 18.42 -0.20 -4.07
CA SER A 155 19.13 0.01 -2.81
C SER A 155 18.18 0.64 -1.77
N LEU A 156 17.94 -0.05 -0.66
CA LEU A 156 17.09 0.43 0.43
C LEU A 156 17.90 1.31 1.38
N SER A 157 17.48 2.56 1.53
CA SER A 157 18.18 3.57 2.34
C SER A 157 18.14 3.23 3.84
N LEU A 158 19.28 3.40 4.54
CA LEU A 158 19.38 3.33 6.00
C LEU A 158 18.56 4.41 6.72
N ARG A 159 18.33 5.54 6.05
CA ARG A 159 17.61 6.69 6.62
C ARG A 159 16.10 6.51 6.60
N GLU A 160 15.61 5.64 5.71
CA GLU A 160 14.17 5.39 5.59
C GLU A 160 13.74 4.33 6.60
N LYS A 161 13.01 4.77 7.61
CA LYS A 161 12.50 3.91 8.68
C LYS A 161 11.07 3.43 8.43
N SER A 162 10.38 4.02 7.46
CA SER A 162 9.01 3.61 7.13
C SER A 162 9.03 2.33 6.29
N PRO A 163 8.44 1.23 6.79
CA PRO A 163 8.30 0.01 6.00
C PRO A 163 7.46 0.23 4.75
N TYR A 164 6.45 1.10 4.83
CA TYR A 164 5.56 1.43 3.71
C TYR A 164 6.30 2.07 2.54
N ILE A 165 7.17 3.04 2.81
CA ILE A 165 7.96 3.71 1.77
C ILE A 165 8.92 2.72 1.10
N ASN A 166 9.63 1.89 1.88
CA ASN A 166 10.51 0.87 1.32
C ASN A 166 9.75 -0.16 0.49
N ARG A 167 8.56 -0.58 0.96
CA ARG A 167 7.67 -1.49 0.24
C ARG A 167 7.20 -0.89 -1.10
N ILE A 168 6.74 0.35 -1.10
CA ILE A 168 6.30 1.05 -2.31
C ILE A 168 7.45 1.17 -3.32
N LYS A 169 8.66 1.51 -2.87
CA LYS A 169 9.85 1.59 -3.74
C LYS A 169 10.16 0.26 -4.42
N LEU A 170 10.10 -0.85 -3.68
CA LEU A 170 10.33 -2.19 -4.22
C LEU A 170 9.25 -2.59 -5.24
N ILE A 171 7.97 -2.41 -4.89
CA ILE A 171 6.84 -2.72 -5.77
C ILE A 171 6.92 -1.87 -7.05
N TRP A 172 7.14 -0.56 -6.91
CA TRP A 172 7.28 0.35 -8.04
C TRP A 172 8.37 -0.09 -9.01
N GLN A 173 9.55 -0.43 -8.50
CA GLN A 173 10.66 -0.83 -9.35
C GLN A 173 10.39 -2.17 -10.07
N LEU A 174 9.79 -3.13 -9.39
CA LEU A 174 9.41 -4.41 -10.01
C LEU A 174 8.36 -4.24 -11.12
N MET A 175 7.41 -3.31 -10.93
CA MET A 175 6.36 -3.03 -11.92
C MET A 175 6.85 -2.17 -13.08
N ARG A 176 7.79 -1.26 -12.83
CA ARG A 176 8.23 -0.24 -13.79
C ARG A 176 8.66 -0.81 -15.12
N GLU A 177 9.46 -1.85 -15.11
CA GLU A 177 9.94 -2.49 -16.36
C GLU A 177 8.78 -3.09 -17.16
N GLY A 178 7.82 -3.73 -16.48
CA GLY A 178 6.62 -4.26 -17.13
C GLY A 178 5.78 -3.15 -17.76
N VAL A 179 5.57 -2.06 -17.01
CA VAL A 179 4.84 -0.89 -17.51
C VAL A 179 5.55 -0.28 -18.72
N LEU A 180 6.85 -0.01 -18.65
CA LEU A 180 7.61 0.59 -19.77
C LEU A 180 7.61 -0.30 -21.02
N ARG A 181 7.60 -1.62 -20.85
CA ARG A 181 7.59 -2.57 -21.97
C ARG A 181 6.25 -2.62 -22.71
N HIS A 182 5.14 -2.48 -21.97
CA HIS A 182 3.79 -2.67 -22.51
C HIS A 182 3.05 -1.37 -22.74
N PHE A 183 3.53 -0.25 -22.21
CA PHE A 183 2.90 1.04 -22.41
C PHE A 183 3.14 1.52 -23.85
N PRO A 184 2.12 2.02 -24.54
CA PRO A 184 2.29 2.53 -25.90
C PRO A 184 3.26 3.71 -25.92
N VAL A 185 3.88 3.93 -27.07
CA VAL A 185 4.73 5.10 -27.28
C VAL A 185 3.90 6.35 -27.05
N ALA A 186 4.44 7.29 -26.29
CA ALA A 186 3.75 8.54 -25.99
C ALA A 186 3.38 9.27 -27.30
N PRO A 187 2.10 9.60 -27.52
CA PRO A 187 1.66 10.29 -28.74
C PRO A 187 2.18 11.74 -28.83
N GLY A 188 2.82 12.23 -27.78
CA GLY A 188 3.19 13.63 -27.64
C GLY A 188 2.06 14.49 -27.09
N ILE A 189 2.34 15.78 -26.94
CA ILE A 189 1.34 16.77 -26.51
C ILE A 189 0.66 17.31 -27.79
N ALA A 190 -0.67 17.38 -27.76
CA ALA A 190 -1.45 17.91 -28.88
C ALA A 190 -1.06 19.38 -29.14
N THR A 191 -0.81 19.71 -30.40
CA THR A 191 -0.47 21.10 -30.85
C THR A 191 -1.70 21.97 -31.04
N ASP A 192 -2.85 21.36 -31.38
CA ASP A 192 -4.14 22.02 -31.44
C ASP A 192 -4.81 22.00 -30.07
N VAL A 193 -4.49 22.98 -29.24
CA VAL A 193 -5.01 23.10 -27.87
C VAL A 193 -6.54 23.25 -27.89
N GLN A 194 -7.07 24.07 -28.76
CA GLN A 194 -8.51 24.36 -28.81
C GLN A 194 -9.31 23.12 -29.26
N GLY A 195 -8.89 22.48 -30.36
CA GLY A 195 -9.55 21.25 -30.83
C GLY A 195 -9.47 20.11 -29.81
N TYR A 196 -8.37 19.99 -29.04
CA TYR A 196 -8.26 19.02 -27.98
C TYR A 196 -9.28 19.31 -26.85
N LEU A 197 -9.40 20.57 -26.40
CA LEU A 197 -10.34 20.94 -25.34
C LEU A 197 -11.81 20.77 -25.79
N GLU A 198 -12.12 21.05 -27.05
CA GLU A 198 -13.45 20.79 -27.64
C GLU A 198 -13.76 19.29 -27.66
N SER A 199 -12.75 18.42 -27.91
CA SER A 199 -12.94 16.98 -27.83
C SER A 199 -13.22 16.51 -26.40
N VAL A 200 -12.57 17.09 -25.41
CA VAL A 200 -12.85 16.82 -23.97
C VAL A 200 -14.29 17.25 -23.63
N ASP A 201 -14.70 18.43 -24.07
CA ASP A 201 -16.06 18.94 -23.84
C ASP A 201 -17.13 18.06 -24.51
N SER A 202 -16.85 17.51 -25.68
CA SER A 202 -17.78 16.66 -26.44
C SER A 202 -18.08 15.31 -25.80
N ILE A 203 -17.13 14.74 -25.06
CA ILE A 203 -17.30 13.43 -24.39
C ILE A 203 -17.88 13.56 -22.98
N TYR A 204 -17.97 14.76 -22.42
CA TYR A 204 -18.31 14.99 -21.01
C TYR A 204 -19.59 14.28 -20.57
N VAL A 205 -20.69 14.40 -21.32
CA VAL A 205 -21.98 13.80 -20.91
C VAL A 205 -21.91 12.29 -20.83
N THR A 206 -21.24 11.67 -21.80
CA THR A 206 -21.02 10.23 -21.84
C THR A 206 -20.12 9.75 -20.70
N ASP A 207 -19.01 10.46 -20.47
CA ASP A 207 -18.06 10.17 -19.41
C ASP A 207 -18.71 10.32 -18.02
N ALA A 208 -19.42 11.43 -17.78
CA ALA A 208 -20.14 11.65 -16.52
C ALA A 208 -21.21 10.58 -16.27
N TYR A 209 -21.95 10.18 -17.30
CA TYR A 209 -22.97 9.14 -17.18
C TYR A 209 -22.34 7.81 -16.75
N HIS A 210 -21.28 7.36 -17.42
CA HIS A 210 -20.64 6.10 -17.10
C HIS A 210 -19.95 6.14 -15.75
N SER A 211 -19.19 7.18 -15.46
CA SER A 211 -18.45 7.33 -14.21
C SER A 211 -19.38 7.34 -12.99
N LEU A 212 -20.44 8.16 -13.04
CA LEU A 212 -21.40 8.24 -11.95
C LEU A 212 -22.23 6.96 -11.79
N SER A 213 -22.59 6.29 -12.92
CA SER A 213 -23.33 5.03 -12.89
C SER A 213 -22.52 3.89 -12.27
N ILE A 214 -21.20 3.80 -12.52
CA ILE A 214 -20.29 2.84 -11.89
C ILE A 214 -20.27 3.04 -10.37
N GLU A 215 -20.33 4.27 -9.90
CA GLU A 215 -20.42 4.63 -8.49
C GLU A 215 -21.86 4.50 -7.92
N ARG A 216 -22.76 3.89 -8.69
CA ARG A 216 -24.16 3.62 -8.31
C ARG A 216 -25.03 4.87 -8.11
N TYR A 217 -24.68 5.97 -8.74
CA TYR A 217 -25.60 7.11 -8.87
C TYR A 217 -26.59 6.83 -10.00
N ARG A 218 -27.86 7.22 -9.79
CA ARG A 218 -28.93 7.08 -10.77
C ARG A 218 -29.03 8.36 -11.58
N VAL A 219 -28.06 8.58 -12.46
CA VAL A 219 -28.04 9.74 -13.34
C VAL A 219 -28.53 9.39 -14.74
N THR A 220 -29.09 10.37 -15.44
CA THR A 220 -29.44 10.26 -16.86
C THR A 220 -28.69 11.32 -17.66
N PRO A 221 -28.48 11.12 -18.97
CA PRO A 221 -27.85 12.12 -19.82
C PRO A 221 -28.58 13.47 -19.76
N GLU A 222 -29.90 13.48 -19.64
CA GLU A 222 -30.72 14.69 -19.54
C GLU A 222 -30.47 15.45 -18.23
N LEU A 223 -30.33 14.74 -17.09
CA LEU A 223 -29.98 15.35 -15.82
C LEU A 223 -28.58 15.98 -15.88
N ILE A 224 -27.61 15.25 -16.43
CA ILE A 224 -26.22 15.73 -16.59
C ILE A 224 -26.20 16.99 -17.47
N GLU A 225 -26.93 16.99 -18.58
CA GLU A 225 -26.99 18.15 -19.48
C GLU A 225 -27.70 19.34 -18.85
N ARG A 226 -28.77 19.16 -18.11
CA ARG A 226 -29.44 20.23 -17.35
C ARG A 226 -28.52 20.85 -16.31
N VAL A 227 -27.73 20.04 -15.61
CA VAL A 227 -26.73 20.52 -14.65
C VAL A 227 -25.64 21.32 -15.38
N ARG A 228 -25.14 20.82 -16.51
CA ARG A 228 -24.10 21.46 -17.33
C ARG A 228 -24.55 22.83 -17.88
N THR A 229 -25.79 22.93 -18.34
CA THR A 229 -26.34 24.15 -18.93
C THR A 229 -26.86 25.15 -17.90
N GLY A 230 -26.79 24.84 -16.61
CA GLY A 230 -27.31 25.71 -15.55
C GLY A 230 -28.84 25.77 -15.47
N GLN A 231 -29.55 24.89 -16.19
CA GLN A 231 -31.01 24.80 -16.15
C GLN A 231 -31.54 24.04 -14.93
N TRP A 232 -30.64 23.59 -14.07
CA TRP A 232 -30.95 22.96 -12.81
C TRP A 232 -30.76 23.98 -11.68
N ASP A 233 -31.85 24.34 -11.02
CA ASP A 233 -31.86 25.36 -9.97
C ASP A 233 -32.15 24.72 -8.59
N HIS A 234 -31.10 24.56 -7.83
CA HIS A 234 -31.18 24.07 -6.45
C HIS A 234 -31.72 25.13 -5.45
N ALA A 235 -31.76 26.41 -5.84
CA ALA A 235 -32.19 27.47 -4.96
C ALA A 235 -33.72 27.59 -4.90
N SER A 236 -34.41 27.27 -6.00
CA SER A 236 -35.85 27.39 -6.12
C SER A 236 -36.63 26.08 -5.94
N ASN A 237 -35.94 24.91 -5.93
CA ASN A 237 -36.60 23.61 -5.82
C ASN A 237 -35.98 22.79 -4.68
N GLU A 238 -36.73 22.64 -3.58
CA GLU A 238 -36.26 21.90 -2.39
C GLU A 238 -36.05 20.40 -2.68
N ALA A 239 -36.80 19.82 -3.62
CA ALA A 239 -36.62 18.43 -4.04
C ALA A 239 -35.28 18.23 -4.77
N ASP A 240 -34.80 19.22 -5.50
CA ASP A 240 -33.51 19.18 -6.20
C ASP A 240 -32.31 19.33 -5.25
N LYS A 241 -32.48 20.03 -4.12
CA LYS A 241 -31.43 20.16 -3.09
C LYS A 241 -31.04 18.84 -2.41
N GLN A 242 -31.99 17.94 -2.28
CA GLN A 242 -31.84 16.68 -1.53
C GLN A 242 -31.52 15.49 -2.45
N GLN A 243 -31.54 15.67 -3.76
CA GLN A 243 -31.22 14.58 -4.70
C GLN A 243 -29.72 14.31 -4.73
N ARG A 244 -29.31 13.24 -4.06
CA ARG A 244 -27.94 12.73 -4.04
C ARG A 244 -27.32 12.66 -5.45
N ASP A 245 -28.09 12.21 -6.42
CA ASP A 245 -27.65 11.99 -7.78
C ASP A 245 -27.40 13.32 -8.52
N ALA A 246 -28.26 14.33 -8.29
CA ALA A 246 -28.09 15.66 -8.86
C ALA A 246 -26.87 16.40 -8.25
N MET A 247 -26.63 16.24 -6.94
CA MET A 247 -25.44 16.81 -6.30
C MET A 247 -24.16 16.14 -6.79
N ALA A 248 -24.17 14.83 -7.03
CA ALA A 248 -23.05 14.13 -7.62
C ALA A 248 -22.76 14.61 -9.04
N ALA A 249 -23.82 14.76 -9.89
CA ALA A 249 -23.66 15.29 -11.25
C ALA A 249 -23.11 16.72 -11.24
N ARG A 250 -23.55 17.57 -10.32
CA ARG A 250 -23.04 18.94 -10.15
C ARG A 250 -21.57 18.96 -9.74
N GLY A 251 -21.19 18.14 -8.74
CA GLY A 251 -19.81 18.05 -8.32
C GLY A 251 -18.90 17.54 -9.44
N TYR A 252 -19.39 16.54 -10.19
CA TYR A 252 -18.66 16.02 -11.35
C TYR A 252 -18.43 17.11 -12.42
N TRP A 253 -19.44 17.93 -12.71
CA TRP A 253 -19.31 19.07 -13.62
C TRP A 253 -18.26 20.08 -13.14
N GLN A 254 -18.33 20.50 -11.88
CA GLN A 254 -17.38 21.44 -11.29
C GLN A 254 -15.95 20.91 -11.33
N ALA A 255 -15.76 19.66 -10.91
CA ALA A 255 -14.45 19.00 -10.98
C ALA A 255 -13.93 18.91 -12.42
N THR A 256 -14.80 18.59 -13.39
CA THR A 256 -14.44 18.52 -14.81
C THR A 256 -13.94 19.87 -15.33
N GLN A 257 -14.53 20.99 -14.92
CA GLN A 257 -14.05 22.33 -15.32
C GLN A 257 -12.65 22.60 -14.78
N SER A 258 -12.38 22.22 -13.53
CA SER A 258 -11.05 22.35 -12.92
C SER A 258 -10.02 21.43 -13.59
N VAL A 259 -10.40 20.19 -13.92
CA VAL A 259 -9.54 19.25 -14.68
C VAL A 259 -9.26 19.79 -16.09
N ARG A 260 -10.29 20.29 -16.78
CA ARG A 260 -10.15 20.91 -18.11
C ARG A 260 -9.15 22.07 -18.09
N HIS A 261 -9.22 22.93 -17.08
CA HIS A 261 -8.23 24.01 -16.90
C HIS A 261 -6.81 23.46 -16.71
N SER A 262 -6.64 22.40 -15.93
CA SER A 262 -5.34 21.75 -15.75
C SER A 262 -4.82 21.11 -17.04
N ILE A 263 -5.70 20.49 -17.84
CA ILE A 263 -5.36 19.98 -19.17
C ILE A 263 -4.86 21.12 -20.07
N GLN A 264 -5.56 22.25 -20.10
CA GLN A 264 -5.12 23.41 -20.86
C GLN A 264 -3.71 23.86 -20.47
N GLN A 265 -3.42 24.00 -19.19
CA GLN A 265 -2.08 24.35 -18.70
C GLN A 265 -1.01 23.35 -19.14
N ILE A 266 -1.34 22.04 -19.17
CA ILE A 266 -0.43 21.00 -19.65
C ILE A 266 -0.18 21.15 -21.14
N LEU A 267 -1.21 21.38 -21.94
CA LEU A 267 -1.10 21.62 -23.38
C LEU A 267 -0.28 22.88 -23.69
N GLU A 268 -0.32 23.87 -22.80
CA GLU A 268 0.48 25.10 -22.86
C GLU A 268 1.91 24.93 -22.31
N GLY A 269 2.31 23.73 -21.91
CA GLY A 269 3.67 23.37 -21.56
C GLY A 269 3.95 23.14 -20.06
N ARG A 270 2.94 23.18 -19.19
CA ARG A 270 3.12 22.81 -17.79
C ARG A 270 3.42 21.31 -17.66
N ASN A 271 4.32 20.94 -16.76
CA ASN A 271 4.60 19.52 -16.46
C ASN A 271 3.34 18.82 -15.97
N PRO A 272 2.90 17.69 -16.59
CA PRO A 272 1.68 16.99 -16.19
C PRO A 272 1.67 16.51 -14.74
N GLY A 273 2.80 15.98 -14.25
CA GLY A 273 2.91 15.51 -12.88
C GLY A 273 2.76 16.63 -11.86
N GLU A 274 3.40 17.77 -12.10
CA GLU A 274 3.28 18.96 -11.24
C GLU A 274 1.87 19.56 -11.31
N ALA A 275 1.23 19.55 -12.46
CA ALA A 275 -0.14 20.02 -12.61
C ALA A 275 -1.11 19.19 -11.77
N VAL A 276 -1.02 17.85 -11.87
CA VAL A 276 -1.87 16.92 -11.08
C VAL A 276 -1.59 17.08 -9.59
N ASP A 277 -0.34 17.10 -9.18
CA ASP A 277 0.02 17.21 -7.75
C ASP A 277 -0.49 18.51 -7.12
N ALA A 278 -0.42 19.61 -7.85
CA ALA A 278 -0.89 20.91 -7.37
C ALA A 278 -2.42 21.04 -7.32
N THR A 279 -3.17 20.33 -8.17
CA THR A 279 -4.61 20.60 -8.37
C THR A 279 -5.54 19.47 -7.93
N ARG A 280 -5.04 18.26 -7.67
CA ARG A 280 -5.88 17.11 -7.28
C ARG A 280 -6.78 17.37 -6.06
N ALA A 281 -6.29 18.15 -5.08
CA ALA A 281 -7.07 18.50 -3.89
C ALA A 281 -8.23 19.45 -4.23
N ASP A 282 -8.04 20.33 -5.22
CA ASP A 282 -9.09 21.22 -5.71
C ASP A 282 -10.15 20.41 -6.45
N TRP A 283 -9.75 19.48 -7.33
CA TRP A 283 -10.69 18.59 -8.02
C TRP A 283 -11.54 17.78 -7.03
N TYR A 284 -10.93 17.27 -5.97
CA TYR A 284 -11.64 16.55 -4.92
C TYR A 284 -12.67 17.42 -4.21
N ARG A 285 -12.29 18.65 -3.85
CA ARG A 285 -13.22 19.60 -3.20
C ARG A 285 -14.37 19.97 -4.12
N GLU A 286 -14.13 20.30 -5.39
CA GLU A 286 -15.16 20.60 -6.37
C GLU A 286 -16.14 19.44 -6.57
N LEU A 287 -15.61 18.20 -6.60
CA LEU A 287 -16.42 17.00 -6.78
C LEU A 287 -17.42 16.79 -5.62
N PHE A 288 -17.01 17.02 -4.39
CA PHE A 288 -17.81 16.67 -3.21
C PHE A 288 -18.47 17.86 -2.51
N ALA A 289 -18.03 19.10 -2.75
CA ALA A 289 -18.60 20.28 -2.11
C ALA A 289 -20.12 20.44 -2.29
N PRO A 290 -20.73 20.19 -3.45
CA PRO A 290 -22.18 20.27 -3.59
C PRO A 290 -22.91 19.30 -2.67
N SER A 291 -22.42 18.08 -2.51
CA SER A 291 -23.01 17.08 -1.61
C SER A 291 -22.87 17.44 -0.12
N VAL A 292 -21.77 18.11 0.25
CA VAL A 292 -21.59 18.62 1.60
C VAL A 292 -22.51 19.81 1.87
N THR A 293 -22.60 20.75 0.93
CA THR A 293 -23.49 21.92 1.06
C THR A 293 -24.96 21.51 1.15
N ALA A 294 -25.34 20.43 0.48
CA ALA A 294 -26.68 19.84 0.57
C ALA A 294 -26.90 19.00 1.84
N GLY A 295 -25.91 18.83 2.69
CA GLY A 295 -26.01 18.02 3.92
C GLY A 295 -26.01 16.49 3.68
N ILE A 296 -25.68 16.05 2.47
CA ILE A 296 -25.61 14.63 2.11
C ILE A 296 -24.31 14.00 2.62
N LEU A 297 -23.20 14.74 2.55
CA LEU A 297 -21.91 14.39 3.11
C LEU A 297 -21.55 15.33 4.26
N ARG A 298 -20.69 14.88 5.16
CA ARG A 298 -20.22 15.69 6.28
C ARG A 298 -19.13 16.66 5.82
N PRO A 299 -18.99 17.85 6.46
CA PRO A 299 -17.89 18.78 6.15
C PRO A 299 -16.49 18.13 6.27
N ALA A 300 -16.31 17.20 7.22
CA ALA A 300 -15.07 16.47 7.41
C ALA A 300 -14.69 15.60 6.20
N ASP A 301 -15.64 15.20 5.37
CA ASP A 301 -15.40 14.38 4.19
C ASP A 301 -14.69 15.17 3.08
N LEU A 302 -14.59 16.52 3.19
CA LEU A 302 -13.76 17.38 2.32
C LEU A 302 -12.29 17.48 2.75
N ALA A 303 -11.93 16.91 3.90
CA ALA A 303 -10.58 17.03 4.43
C ALA A 303 -9.52 16.22 3.64
N GLY A 304 -9.94 15.48 2.61
CA GLY A 304 -9.04 14.73 1.74
C GLY A 304 -8.95 13.25 2.11
N TYR A 305 -7.74 12.78 2.41
CA TYR A 305 -7.52 11.35 2.67
C TYR A 305 -8.25 10.87 3.93
N ARG A 306 -8.75 9.62 3.87
CA ARG A 306 -9.44 9.00 5.00
C ARG A 306 -8.48 8.63 6.12
N ASN A 307 -8.94 8.77 7.37
CA ASN A 307 -8.22 8.36 8.57
C ASN A 307 -8.70 7.02 9.13
N ASN A 308 -9.68 6.39 8.51
CA ASN A 308 -10.28 5.15 8.96
C ASN A 308 -9.97 4.01 8.01
N ASN A 309 -9.84 2.80 8.55
CA ASN A 309 -9.71 1.59 7.75
C ASN A 309 -10.95 1.36 6.90
N VAL A 310 -10.74 0.95 5.66
CA VAL A 310 -11.79 0.53 4.74
C VAL A 310 -11.55 -0.92 4.39
N TYR A 311 -12.61 -1.72 4.45
CA TYR A 311 -12.58 -3.13 4.11
C TYR A 311 -13.38 -3.33 2.82
N ILE A 312 -12.70 -3.88 1.82
CA ILE A 312 -13.35 -4.19 0.55
C ILE A 312 -13.95 -5.59 0.65
N GLY A 313 -15.27 -5.71 0.52
CA GLY A 313 -15.94 -7.00 0.57
C GLY A 313 -15.34 -8.00 -0.42
N GLN A 314 -15.10 -9.22 0.04
CA GLN A 314 -14.47 -10.31 -0.72
C GLN A 314 -13.01 -10.07 -1.15
N SER A 315 -12.37 -9.00 -0.70
CA SER A 315 -10.95 -8.73 -0.93
C SER A 315 -10.12 -9.00 0.32
N LYS A 316 -8.93 -9.57 0.14
CA LYS A 316 -7.92 -9.71 1.20
C LYS A 316 -7.07 -8.44 1.35
N HIS A 317 -7.21 -7.50 0.44
CA HIS A 317 -6.50 -6.23 0.49
C HIS A 317 -7.24 -5.26 1.41
N VAL A 318 -6.55 -4.75 2.40
CA VAL A 318 -7.01 -3.65 3.25
C VAL A 318 -6.24 -2.40 2.85
N PRO A 319 -6.88 -1.43 2.20
CA PRO A 319 -6.21 -0.19 1.81
C PRO A 319 -5.71 0.58 3.03
N LEU A 320 -4.48 1.09 2.93
CA LEU A 320 -3.91 1.95 3.97
C LEU A 320 -4.78 3.20 4.16
N ASN A 321 -4.90 3.65 5.39
CA ASN A 321 -5.30 5.01 5.72
C ASN A 321 -4.09 5.94 5.64
N SER A 322 -4.32 7.21 5.41
CA SER A 322 -3.28 8.24 5.37
C SER A 322 -2.97 8.77 6.78
#